data_08f26c44a4a524d5d13b127dfdb25919
#
_entry.id   08f26c44a4a524d5d13b127dfdb25919
#
_cell.length_a   1.000
_cell.length_b   1.000
_cell.length_c   1.000
_cell.angle_alpha   90.00
_cell.angle_beta   90.00
_cell.angle_gamma   90.00
#
_symmetry.space_group_name_H-M   'P 1'
#
loop_
_entity.id
_entity.type
_entity.pdbx_description
1 polymer ?
#
loop_
_entity_poly.entity_id
_entity_poly.type
_entity_poly.pdbx_seq_one_letter_code
_entity_poly.pdbx_strand_id
1 'polypeptide(L)'
;MAYIVKMAKTRRSSKARLLSSKEVYRGPAFRVTMDQVLEPSGIRARRDIVRHSGSVVILAVDEDRGEPHILLERQYRHAAQRYLWELPAGRIDPGEKPLPAAKRELKEETGYTARHWKRILHFWASPGFVAEAMSLYLARGLRAGPARPEDDEAIFVRFFPLRTAARMVMRGTIADAKTISGVLWLSQQKMTKTRNR
;
A
#
# COMPACT_ATOMS: atom_id res chain seq x y z
N MET A 1 2.06 -15.77 33.12
CA MET A 1 3.47 -16.16 33.28
C MET A 1 4.23 -15.71 32.04
N ALA A 2 4.99 -14.61 32.16
CA ALA A 2 5.67 -14.03 31.00
C ALA A 2 7.06 -14.70 30.85
N TYR A 3 7.30 -15.36 29.73
CA TYR A 3 8.61 -15.90 29.40
C TYR A 3 9.52 -14.76 28.91
N ILE A 4 10.34 -14.20 29.82
CA ILE A 4 11.43 -13.29 29.44
C ILE A 4 12.62 -14.13 29.04
N VAL A 5 12.84 -14.30 27.73
CA VAL A 5 14.09 -14.86 27.23
C VAL A 5 15.20 -13.82 27.47
N LYS A 6 16.10 -14.10 28.40
CA LYS A 6 17.31 -13.30 28.65
C LYS A 6 18.19 -13.32 27.38
N MET A 7 18.12 -12.25 26.60
CA MET A 7 19.08 -12.05 25.50
C MET A 7 20.42 -11.57 26.07
N ALA A 8 21.48 -12.32 25.81
CA ALA A 8 22.85 -11.93 26.16
C ALA A 8 23.22 -10.61 25.42
N LYS A 9 23.80 -9.65 26.17
CA LYS A 9 24.29 -8.35 25.68
C LYS A 9 25.58 -8.51 24.85
N THR A 10 25.47 -9.00 23.62
CA THR A 10 26.46 -8.74 22.58
C THR A 10 25.84 -7.70 21.63
N ARG A 11 26.59 -6.69 21.21
CA ARG A 11 26.19 -5.73 20.16
C ARG A 11 25.99 -6.49 18.85
N ARG A 12 24.86 -7.19 18.72
CA ARG A 12 24.46 -7.87 17.50
C ARG A 12 23.95 -6.83 16.51
N SER A 13 24.33 -6.97 15.24
CA SER A 13 23.76 -6.17 14.16
C SER A 13 22.23 -6.24 14.24
N SER A 14 21.57 -5.11 14.09
CA SER A 14 20.07 -5.06 13.98
C SER A 14 19.54 -5.64 12.68
N LYS A 15 20.43 -6.00 11.74
CA LYS A 15 20.09 -6.55 10.42
C LYS A 15 20.64 -7.96 10.27
N ALA A 16 19.88 -8.82 9.59
CA ALA A 16 20.34 -10.12 9.15
C ALA A 16 21.50 -9.96 8.15
N ARG A 17 22.44 -10.92 8.18
CA ARG A 17 23.48 -11.02 7.18
C ARG A 17 23.08 -12.05 6.12
N LEU A 18 23.02 -11.63 4.86
CA LEU A 18 22.83 -12.52 3.73
C LEU A 18 24.10 -13.38 3.56
N LEU A 19 23.94 -14.70 3.55
CA LEU A 19 25.00 -15.68 3.36
C LEU A 19 25.09 -16.10 1.89
N SER A 20 23.93 -16.40 1.27
CA SER A 20 23.80 -16.66 -0.16
C SER A 20 22.38 -16.35 -0.61
N SER A 21 22.19 -16.08 -1.91
CA SER A 21 20.92 -15.86 -2.54
C SER A 21 20.90 -16.54 -3.91
N LYS A 22 19.80 -17.22 -4.22
CA LYS A 22 19.53 -17.80 -5.53
C LYS A 22 18.20 -17.31 -6.02
N GLU A 23 18.16 -16.67 -7.19
CA GLU A 23 16.90 -16.36 -7.86
C GLU A 23 16.31 -17.66 -8.41
N VAL A 24 15.06 -17.95 -8.06
CA VAL A 24 14.35 -19.17 -8.45
C VAL A 24 13.18 -18.91 -9.39
N TYR A 25 12.73 -17.65 -9.49
CA TYR A 25 11.71 -17.21 -10.42
C TYR A 25 11.91 -15.73 -10.76
N ARG A 26 11.66 -15.35 -12.01
CA ARG A 26 11.57 -13.95 -12.48
C ARG A 26 10.38 -13.79 -13.40
N GLY A 27 9.43 -12.96 -12.98
CA GLY A 27 8.29 -12.51 -13.78
C GLY A 27 8.36 -11.01 -14.06
N PRO A 28 7.38 -10.46 -14.77
CA PRO A 28 7.31 -9.03 -15.10
C PRO A 28 7.08 -8.15 -13.86
N ALA A 29 6.30 -8.61 -12.88
CA ALA A 29 5.93 -7.82 -11.71
C ALA A 29 6.87 -8.05 -10.50
N PHE A 30 7.41 -9.26 -10.34
CA PHE A 30 8.24 -9.62 -9.19
C PHE A 30 9.21 -10.75 -9.53
N ARG A 31 10.16 -10.96 -8.64
CA ARG A 31 11.05 -12.14 -8.66
C ARG A 31 11.03 -12.84 -7.32
N VAL A 32 11.39 -14.12 -7.27
CA VAL A 32 11.51 -14.89 -6.03
C VAL A 32 12.95 -15.29 -5.82
N THR A 33 13.48 -15.03 -4.62
CA THR A 33 14.81 -15.46 -4.19
C THR A 33 14.71 -16.44 -3.04
N MET A 34 15.58 -17.43 -3.06
CA MET A 34 15.84 -18.34 -1.96
C MET A 34 17.13 -17.88 -1.26
N ASP A 35 16.98 -17.29 -0.09
CA ASP A 35 18.07 -16.68 0.67
C ASP A 35 18.48 -17.56 1.86
N GLN A 36 19.79 -17.74 2.06
CA GLN A 36 20.34 -18.24 3.32
C GLN A 36 20.79 -17.04 4.14
N VAL A 37 20.27 -16.90 5.35
CA VAL A 37 20.54 -15.74 6.20
C VAL A 37 21.04 -16.16 7.58
N LEU A 38 21.88 -15.31 8.17
CA LEU A 38 22.16 -15.32 9.61
C LEU A 38 21.39 -14.17 10.25
N GLU A 39 20.36 -14.50 10.99
CA GLU A 39 19.51 -13.51 11.67
C GLU A 39 20.24 -12.81 12.82
N PRO A 40 19.77 -11.64 13.28
CA PRO A 40 20.34 -10.94 14.43
C PRO A 40 20.34 -11.80 15.71
N SER A 41 19.44 -12.75 15.82
CA SER A 41 19.37 -13.76 16.91
C SER A 41 20.55 -14.75 16.88
N GLY A 42 21.29 -14.85 15.77
CA GLY A 42 22.34 -15.85 15.52
C GLY A 42 21.81 -17.14 14.87
N ILE A 43 20.53 -17.20 14.53
CA ILE A 43 19.91 -18.34 13.85
C ILE A 43 20.23 -18.29 12.36
N ARG A 44 20.70 -19.39 11.80
CA ARG A 44 20.79 -19.59 10.35
C ARG A 44 19.44 -20.10 9.85
N ALA A 45 18.90 -19.44 8.82
CA ALA A 45 17.61 -19.79 8.29
C ALA A 45 17.56 -19.59 6.75
N ARG A 46 16.76 -20.42 6.09
CA ARG A 46 16.33 -20.18 4.71
C ARG A 46 15.11 -19.26 4.73
N ARG A 47 15.11 -18.29 3.80
CA ARG A 47 13.98 -17.40 3.55
C ARG A 47 13.69 -17.37 2.05
N ASP A 48 12.48 -17.71 1.67
CA ASP A 48 12.00 -17.58 0.28
C ASP A 48 11.25 -16.25 0.19
N ILE A 49 11.77 -15.32 -0.59
CA ILE A 49 11.32 -13.93 -0.59
C ILE A 49 10.83 -13.53 -1.97
N VAL A 50 9.59 -13.02 -2.03
CA VAL A 50 9.07 -12.28 -3.19
C VAL A 50 9.68 -10.89 -3.19
N ARG A 51 10.52 -10.59 -4.18
CA ARG A 51 11.17 -9.29 -4.38
C ARG A 51 10.33 -8.40 -5.26
N HIS A 52 9.98 -7.23 -4.77
CA HIS A 52 9.15 -6.24 -5.44
C HIS A 52 9.80 -4.85 -5.38
N SER A 53 9.56 -4.00 -6.39
CA SER A 53 10.14 -2.63 -6.43
C SER A 53 9.51 -1.68 -5.42
N GLY A 54 8.39 -2.06 -4.83
CA GLY A 54 7.54 -1.24 -3.97
C GLY A 54 6.36 -0.66 -4.74
N SER A 55 5.39 -0.14 -4.00
CA SER A 55 4.15 0.40 -4.55
C SER A 55 3.80 1.75 -3.92
N VAL A 56 3.01 2.52 -4.65
CA VAL A 56 2.34 3.72 -4.18
C VAL A 56 0.85 3.47 -4.05
N VAL A 57 0.22 4.12 -3.09
CA VAL A 57 -1.22 4.08 -2.85
C VAL A 57 -1.72 5.50 -2.73
N ILE A 58 -2.85 5.82 -3.33
CA ILE A 58 -3.35 7.19 -3.40
C ILE A 58 -4.71 7.31 -2.71
N LEU A 59 -4.75 8.00 -1.57
CA LEU A 59 -5.97 8.43 -0.92
C LEU A 59 -6.39 9.77 -1.52
N ALA A 60 -7.09 9.71 -2.65
CA ALA A 60 -7.60 10.87 -3.36
C ALA A 60 -8.92 11.33 -2.72
N VAL A 61 -8.94 12.59 -2.23
CA VAL A 61 -10.04 13.14 -1.43
C VAL A 61 -10.61 14.38 -2.09
N ASP A 62 -11.92 14.35 -2.35
CA ASP A 62 -12.73 15.50 -2.73
C ASP A 62 -13.40 16.06 -1.46
N GLU A 63 -13.13 17.33 -1.16
CA GLU A 63 -13.65 18.04 0.03
C GLU A 63 -14.71 19.08 -0.34
N ASP A 64 -15.02 19.27 -1.62
CA ASP A 64 -15.92 20.33 -2.12
C ASP A 64 -17.42 20.02 -1.87
N ARG A 65 -17.73 18.81 -1.39
CA ARG A 65 -19.10 18.31 -1.18
C ARG A 65 -19.58 18.33 0.27
N GLY A 66 -18.97 19.15 1.13
CA GLY A 66 -19.33 19.27 2.55
C GLY A 66 -18.68 18.20 3.43
N GLU A 67 -18.95 16.89 3.23
CA GLU A 67 -18.15 15.82 3.84
C GLU A 67 -17.10 15.32 2.84
N PRO A 68 -15.95 14.83 3.29
CA PRO A 68 -14.96 14.28 2.38
C PRO A 68 -15.47 13.04 1.65
N HIS A 69 -15.27 13.01 0.34
CA HIS A 69 -15.47 11.85 -0.48
C HIS A 69 -14.12 11.29 -0.90
N ILE A 70 -13.94 9.98 -0.83
CA ILE A 70 -12.74 9.29 -1.29
C ILE A 70 -13.02 8.60 -2.62
N LEU A 71 -12.06 8.70 -3.52
CA LEU A 71 -12.07 7.97 -4.78
C LEU A 71 -11.64 6.54 -4.52
N LEU A 72 -12.50 5.61 -4.89
CA LEU A 72 -12.19 4.18 -4.91
C LEU A 72 -12.33 3.67 -6.33
N GLU A 73 -11.53 2.67 -6.64
CA GLU A 73 -11.64 1.88 -7.86
C GLU A 73 -12.15 0.49 -7.55
N ARG A 74 -12.77 -0.14 -8.52
CA ARG A 74 -13.21 -1.53 -8.47
C ARG A 74 -12.52 -2.31 -9.56
N GLN A 75 -11.66 -3.23 -9.18
CA GLN A 75 -10.85 -4.05 -10.09
C GLN A 75 -10.99 -5.53 -9.73
N TYR A 76 -10.95 -6.42 -10.74
CA TYR A 76 -10.88 -7.85 -10.51
C TYR A 76 -9.47 -8.27 -10.11
N ARG A 77 -9.34 -8.91 -8.97
CA ARG A 77 -8.06 -9.43 -8.48
C ARG A 77 -8.06 -10.95 -8.58
N HIS A 78 -7.34 -11.48 -9.56
CA HIS A 78 -7.29 -12.92 -9.83
C HIS A 78 -6.84 -13.74 -8.60
N ALA A 79 -5.85 -13.24 -7.85
CA ALA A 79 -5.39 -13.90 -6.62
C ALA A 79 -6.48 -14.00 -5.53
N ALA A 80 -7.42 -13.04 -5.48
CA ALA A 80 -8.56 -13.05 -4.58
C ALA A 80 -9.81 -13.67 -5.19
N GLN A 81 -9.80 -14.00 -6.51
CA GLN A 81 -10.91 -14.56 -7.29
C GLN A 81 -12.19 -13.71 -7.21
N ARG A 82 -12.05 -12.37 -7.11
CA ARG A 82 -13.20 -11.46 -7.01
C ARG A 82 -12.84 -10.02 -7.31
N TYR A 83 -13.88 -9.18 -7.52
CA TYR A 83 -13.72 -7.73 -7.56
C TYR A 83 -13.52 -7.17 -6.15
N LEU A 84 -12.55 -6.28 -6.01
CA LEU A 84 -12.29 -5.53 -4.78
C LEU A 84 -12.52 -4.04 -5.00
N TRP A 85 -12.96 -3.34 -3.93
CA TRP A 85 -12.90 -1.90 -3.86
C TRP A 85 -11.57 -1.50 -3.24
N GLU A 86 -10.79 -0.71 -3.97
CA GLU A 86 -9.42 -0.36 -3.62
C GLU A 86 -9.17 1.14 -3.76
N LEU A 87 -8.17 1.65 -3.05
CA LEU A 87 -7.54 2.93 -3.39
C LEU A 87 -6.69 2.75 -4.64
N PRO A 88 -6.65 3.72 -5.56
CA PRO A 88 -5.72 3.71 -6.69
C PRO A 88 -4.30 3.42 -6.22
N ALA A 89 -3.62 2.50 -6.90
CA ALA A 89 -2.33 2.03 -6.44
C ALA A 89 -1.57 1.30 -7.55
N GLY A 90 -0.30 1.62 -7.71
CA GLY A 90 0.51 0.92 -8.68
C GLY A 90 1.96 0.76 -8.27
N ARG A 91 2.70 0.07 -9.11
CA ARG A 91 4.11 -0.24 -8.92
C ARG A 91 4.98 0.98 -9.19
N ILE A 92 6.06 1.11 -8.43
CA ILE A 92 7.12 2.08 -8.71
C ILE A 92 8.04 1.49 -9.78
N ASP A 93 8.17 2.18 -10.90
CA ASP A 93 9.02 1.76 -12.01
C ASP A 93 10.51 1.87 -11.67
N PRO A 94 11.39 1.12 -12.37
CA PRO A 94 12.82 1.21 -12.17
C PRO A 94 13.34 2.64 -12.31
N GLY A 95 13.95 3.18 -11.25
CA GLY A 95 14.47 4.55 -11.21
C GLY A 95 13.43 5.65 -10.92
N GLU A 96 12.16 5.30 -10.87
CA GLU A 96 11.09 6.25 -10.52
C GLU A 96 11.08 6.54 -9.01
N LYS A 97 10.74 7.79 -8.64
CA LYS A 97 10.53 8.16 -7.24
C LYS A 97 9.05 7.94 -6.84
N PRO A 98 8.76 7.66 -5.55
CA PRO A 98 7.39 7.34 -5.12
C PRO A 98 6.34 8.41 -5.40
N LEU A 99 6.67 9.71 -5.28
CA LEU A 99 5.67 10.76 -5.56
C LEU A 99 5.35 10.93 -7.06
N PRO A 100 6.32 10.94 -7.99
CA PRO A 100 6.05 10.81 -9.41
C PRO A 100 5.17 9.60 -9.75
N ALA A 101 5.49 8.40 -9.24
CA ALA A 101 4.70 7.19 -9.43
C ALA A 101 3.24 7.40 -8.98
N ALA A 102 3.02 7.94 -7.77
CA ALA A 102 1.67 8.20 -7.27
C ALA A 102 0.86 9.17 -8.15
N LYS A 103 1.53 10.16 -8.75
CA LYS A 103 0.88 11.10 -9.67
C LYS A 103 0.54 10.46 -11.02
N ARG A 104 1.41 9.61 -11.54
CA ARG A 104 1.21 8.86 -12.77
C ARG A 104 0.04 7.89 -12.60
N GLU A 105 0.06 7.03 -11.58
CA GLU A 105 -0.96 6.03 -11.31
C GLU A 105 -2.34 6.66 -11.12
N LEU A 106 -2.47 7.72 -10.30
CA LEU A 106 -3.75 8.41 -10.14
C LEU A 106 -4.33 8.88 -11.47
N LYS A 107 -3.46 9.41 -12.36
CA LYS A 107 -3.91 9.91 -13.67
C LYS A 107 -4.27 8.78 -14.62
N GLU A 108 -3.47 7.73 -14.69
CA GLU A 108 -3.66 6.59 -15.59
C GLU A 108 -4.92 5.82 -15.24
N GLU A 109 -5.05 5.37 -14.01
CA GLU A 109 -6.18 4.55 -13.56
C GLU A 109 -7.50 5.32 -13.49
N THR A 110 -7.46 6.58 -13.06
CA THR A 110 -8.69 7.30 -12.70
C THR A 110 -8.98 8.54 -13.55
N GLY A 111 -8.02 9.02 -14.31
CA GLY A 111 -8.08 10.30 -15.03
C GLY A 111 -7.95 11.53 -14.13
N TYR A 112 -7.85 11.38 -12.82
CA TYR A 112 -7.71 12.52 -11.93
C TYR A 112 -6.27 12.93 -11.74
N THR A 113 -6.05 14.24 -11.56
CA THR A 113 -4.82 14.82 -11.03
C THR A 113 -5.12 15.54 -9.72
N ALA A 114 -4.09 15.82 -8.92
CA ALA A 114 -4.27 16.50 -7.65
C ALA A 114 -3.24 17.64 -7.48
N ARG A 115 -3.64 18.70 -6.78
CA ARG A 115 -2.83 19.88 -6.53
C ARG A 115 -1.91 19.72 -5.31
N HIS A 116 -2.42 19.05 -4.25
CA HIS A 116 -1.74 18.91 -2.96
C HIS A 116 -1.46 17.44 -2.64
N TRP A 117 -0.22 17.14 -2.28
CA TRP A 117 0.25 15.78 -2.00
C TRP A 117 0.98 15.72 -0.67
N LYS A 118 0.68 14.72 0.15
CA LYS A 118 1.39 14.44 1.40
C LYS A 118 1.51 12.94 1.60
N ARG A 119 2.74 12.42 1.74
CA ARG A 119 2.92 11.05 2.20
C ARG A 119 2.45 10.93 3.65
N ILE A 120 1.51 10.06 3.93
CA ILE A 120 0.87 9.91 5.25
C ILE A 120 1.24 8.61 5.94
N LEU A 121 1.46 7.52 5.19
CA LEU A 121 1.89 6.25 5.73
C LEU A 121 3.00 5.64 4.86
N HIS A 122 3.80 4.79 5.48
CA HIS A 122 4.72 3.88 4.81
C HIS A 122 4.70 2.56 5.58
N PHE A 123 4.38 1.47 4.89
CA PHE A 123 4.18 0.17 5.52
C PHE A 123 4.54 -0.97 4.57
N TRP A 124 4.65 -2.17 5.11
CA TRP A 124 4.92 -3.39 4.36
C TRP A 124 3.62 -4.13 4.09
N ALA A 125 3.45 -4.67 2.87
CA ALA A 125 2.26 -5.40 2.48
C ALA A 125 2.14 -6.73 3.24
N SER A 126 3.20 -7.56 3.18
CA SER A 126 3.24 -8.86 3.85
C SER A 126 4.70 -9.22 4.21
N PRO A 127 5.30 -8.60 5.25
CA PRO A 127 6.73 -8.64 5.52
C PRO A 127 7.27 -10.02 5.91
N GLY A 128 6.42 -11.01 6.10
CA GLY A 128 6.83 -12.39 6.36
C GLY A 128 7.57 -13.04 5.19
N PHE A 129 7.20 -12.69 3.95
CA PHE A 129 7.79 -13.27 2.74
C PHE A 129 7.76 -12.34 1.51
N VAL A 130 7.08 -11.20 1.57
CA VAL A 130 7.03 -10.23 0.47
C VAL A 130 7.81 -8.98 0.86
N ALA A 131 8.80 -8.63 0.05
CA ALA A 131 9.59 -7.42 0.20
C ALA A 131 8.94 -6.25 -0.56
N GLU A 132 7.64 -6.04 -0.34
CA GLU A 132 6.89 -4.93 -0.90
C GLU A 132 6.62 -3.88 0.16
N ALA A 133 7.25 -2.70 0.02
CA ALA A 133 6.95 -1.53 0.82
C ALA A 133 5.96 -0.63 0.07
N MET A 134 4.92 -0.16 0.76
CA MET A 134 3.89 0.72 0.22
C MET A 134 4.02 2.13 0.79
N SER A 135 3.98 3.14 -0.09
CA SER A 135 3.93 4.55 0.28
C SER A 135 2.54 5.10 0.00
N LEU A 136 1.77 5.43 1.05
CA LEU A 136 0.43 5.99 0.91
C LEU A 136 0.47 7.51 0.93
N TYR A 137 -0.08 8.10 -0.12
CA TYR A 137 -0.17 9.55 -0.32
C TYR A 137 -1.61 10.03 -0.19
N LEU A 138 -1.81 11.09 0.58
CA LEU A 138 -3.03 11.86 0.56
C LEU A 138 -2.96 12.88 -0.59
N ALA A 139 -3.95 12.85 -1.47
CA ALA A 139 -4.09 13.72 -2.62
C ALA A 139 -5.36 14.57 -2.51
N ARG A 140 -5.26 15.89 -2.65
CA ARG A 140 -6.35 16.86 -2.55
C ARG A 140 -6.32 17.89 -3.67
N GLY A 141 -7.44 18.62 -3.85
CA GLY A 141 -7.60 19.58 -4.94
C GLY A 141 -7.61 18.84 -6.27
N LEU A 142 -8.52 17.88 -6.38
CA LEU A 142 -8.65 16.99 -7.53
C LEU A 142 -9.15 17.77 -8.75
N ARG A 143 -8.64 17.37 -9.93
CA ARG A 143 -9.11 17.83 -11.24
C ARG A 143 -9.33 16.62 -12.13
N ALA A 144 -10.52 16.51 -12.69
CA ALA A 144 -10.86 15.46 -13.64
C ALA A 144 -10.15 15.66 -14.98
N GLY A 145 -9.85 14.57 -15.63
CA GLY A 145 -9.29 14.47 -16.96
C GLY A 145 -9.55 13.06 -17.53
N PRO A 146 -9.03 12.74 -18.72
CA PRO A 146 -9.18 11.42 -19.30
C PRO A 146 -8.32 10.37 -18.57
N ALA A 147 -8.91 9.24 -18.24
CA ALA A 147 -8.19 8.06 -17.77
C ALA A 147 -7.51 7.35 -18.96
N ARG A 148 -6.43 6.65 -18.68
CA ARG A 148 -5.70 5.80 -19.64
C ARG A 148 -5.10 4.62 -18.88
N PRO A 149 -5.94 3.69 -18.36
CA PRO A 149 -5.45 2.47 -17.72
C PRO A 149 -4.67 1.61 -18.74
N GLU A 150 -3.90 0.66 -18.25
CA GLU A 150 -3.23 -0.31 -19.11
C GLU A 150 -4.26 -1.18 -19.85
N ASP A 151 -3.88 -1.76 -21.02
CA ASP A 151 -4.81 -2.48 -21.89
C ASP A 151 -5.42 -3.74 -21.24
N ASP A 152 -4.78 -4.28 -20.20
CA ASP A 152 -5.25 -5.43 -19.43
C ASP A 152 -5.97 -5.04 -18.12
N GLU A 153 -6.20 -3.74 -17.88
CA GLU A 153 -6.88 -3.21 -16.70
C GLU A 153 -8.30 -2.76 -17.01
N ALA A 154 -9.27 -3.43 -16.39
CA ALA A 154 -10.67 -3.03 -16.39
C ALA A 154 -11.03 -2.40 -15.03
N ILE A 155 -10.88 -1.07 -14.95
CA ILE A 155 -11.06 -0.30 -13.71
C ILE A 155 -12.36 0.50 -13.79
N PHE A 156 -13.19 0.41 -12.72
CA PHE A 156 -14.35 1.26 -12.52
C PHE A 156 -14.12 2.15 -11.28
N VAL A 157 -14.21 3.47 -11.45
CA VAL A 157 -13.96 4.43 -10.37
C VAL A 157 -15.23 5.09 -9.84
N ARG A 158 -15.28 5.33 -8.52
CA ARG A 158 -16.40 5.99 -7.85
C ARG A 158 -15.97 6.72 -6.59
N PHE A 159 -16.57 7.88 -6.35
CA PHE A 159 -16.45 8.58 -5.07
C PHE A 159 -17.44 8.03 -4.04
N PHE A 160 -16.95 7.82 -2.83
CA PHE A 160 -17.74 7.42 -1.68
C PHE A 160 -17.57 8.43 -0.54
N PRO A 161 -18.67 8.85 0.13
CA PRO A 161 -18.56 9.57 1.38
C PRO A 161 -17.67 8.81 2.36
N LEU A 162 -16.77 9.51 3.07
CA LEU A 162 -15.83 8.88 4.00
C LEU A 162 -16.52 7.97 5.02
N ARG A 163 -17.68 8.40 5.57
CA ARG A 163 -18.48 7.60 6.51
C ARG A 163 -18.97 6.29 5.88
N THR A 164 -19.34 6.34 4.58
CA THR A 164 -19.77 5.14 3.85
C THR A 164 -18.61 4.19 3.65
N ALA A 165 -17.46 4.68 3.20
CA ALA A 165 -16.26 3.86 3.04
C ALA A 165 -15.79 3.23 4.37
N ALA A 166 -15.84 3.99 5.47
CA ALA A 166 -15.55 3.44 6.80
C ALA A 166 -16.52 2.31 7.19
N ARG A 167 -17.83 2.45 6.92
CA ARG A 167 -18.79 1.35 7.12
C ARG A 167 -18.52 0.15 6.23
N MET A 168 -18.09 0.37 4.97
CA MET A 168 -17.70 -0.71 4.05
C MET A 168 -16.49 -1.49 4.58
N VAL A 169 -15.51 -0.81 5.19
CA VAL A 169 -14.39 -1.46 5.90
C VAL A 169 -14.90 -2.31 7.05
N MET A 170 -15.71 -1.74 7.94
CA MET A 170 -16.21 -2.44 9.13
C MET A 170 -17.11 -3.65 8.81
N ARG A 171 -17.74 -3.66 7.63
CA ARG A 171 -18.57 -4.78 7.14
C ARG A 171 -17.80 -5.77 6.25
N GLY A 172 -16.50 -5.56 6.01
CA GLY A 172 -15.69 -6.41 5.14
C GLY A 172 -16.01 -6.28 3.64
N THR A 173 -16.81 -5.29 3.23
CA THR A 173 -17.05 -4.97 1.81
C THR A 173 -15.78 -4.41 1.15
N ILE A 174 -15.02 -3.59 1.87
CA ILE A 174 -13.63 -3.26 1.56
C ILE A 174 -12.75 -4.25 2.33
N ALA A 175 -12.04 -5.09 1.62
CA ALA A 175 -11.21 -6.17 2.16
C ALA A 175 -9.73 -6.06 1.78
N ASP A 176 -9.35 -5.01 1.05
CA ASP A 176 -7.98 -4.72 0.68
C ASP A 176 -7.26 -3.94 1.77
N ALA A 177 -6.10 -4.44 2.23
CA ALA A 177 -5.40 -3.92 3.40
C ALA A 177 -4.91 -2.47 3.23
N LYS A 178 -4.41 -2.10 2.04
CA LYS A 178 -3.94 -0.73 1.76
C LYS A 178 -5.10 0.27 1.84
N THR A 179 -6.27 -0.12 1.34
CA THR A 179 -7.50 0.68 1.35
C THR A 179 -8.05 0.81 2.77
N ILE A 180 -8.13 -0.29 3.53
CA ILE A 180 -8.51 -0.27 4.95
C ILE A 180 -7.62 0.73 5.72
N SER A 181 -6.31 0.66 5.53
CA SER A 181 -5.35 1.54 6.19
C SER A 181 -5.61 3.02 5.88
N GLY A 182 -5.82 3.37 4.61
CA GLY A 182 -6.07 4.75 4.18
C GLY A 182 -7.40 5.31 4.68
N VAL A 183 -8.48 4.52 4.57
CA VAL A 183 -9.83 4.91 5.00
C VAL A 183 -9.86 5.14 6.52
N LEU A 184 -9.32 4.21 7.31
CA LEU A 184 -9.30 4.33 8.76
C LEU A 184 -8.39 5.47 9.21
N TRP A 185 -7.23 5.67 8.57
CA TRP A 185 -6.36 6.80 8.87
C TRP A 185 -7.09 8.14 8.71
N LEU A 186 -7.80 8.35 7.59
CA LEU A 186 -8.53 9.58 7.33
C LEU A 186 -9.70 9.77 8.31
N SER A 187 -10.41 8.69 8.66
CA SER A 187 -11.51 8.71 9.61
C SER A 187 -11.05 9.18 10.99
N GLN A 188 -9.90 8.72 11.47
CA GLN A 188 -9.33 9.11 12.76
C GLN A 188 -8.89 10.59 12.79
N GLN A 189 -8.32 11.12 11.70
CA GLN A 189 -7.93 12.54 11.60
C GLN A 189 -9.13 13.48 11.79
N LYS A 190 -10.31 13.09 11.32
CA LYS A 190 -11.54 13.89 11.49
C LYS A 190 -12.08 13.83 12.92
N MET A 191 -12.06 12.66 13.55
CA MET A 191 -12.51 12.51 14.95
C MET A 191 -11.67 13.37 15.92
N THR A 192 -10.35 13.44 15.72
CA THR A 192 -9.45 14.24 16.56
C THR A 192 -9.73 15.74 16.42
N LYS A 193 -10.02 16.24 15.22
CA LYS A 193 -10.35 17.66 14.99
C LYS A 193 -11.69 18.06 15.62
N THR A 194 -12.66 17.16 15.72
CA THR A 194 -13.98 17.44 16.31
C THR A 194 -13.92 17.46 17.85
N ARG A 195 -13.03 16.69 18.47
CA ARG A 195 -12.84 16.67 19.95
C ARG A 195 -12.07 17.88 20.50
N ASN A 196 -11.35 18.61 19.67
CA ASN A 196 -10.55 19.78 20.05
C ASN A 196 -11.24 21.12 19.70
N ARG A 197 -12.52 21.08 19.36
CA ARG A 197 -13.43 22.24 19.24
C ARG A 197 -14.51 22.18 20.31
#